data_097783467f4e8f72060ce5a503a006ac
#
_entry.id   097783467f4e8f72060ce5a503a006ac
#
_cell.length_a   1.000
_cell.length_b   1.000
_cell.length_c   1.000
_cell.angle_alpha   90.00
_cell.angle_beta   90.00
_cell.angle_gamma   90.00
#
_symmetry.space_group_name_H-M   'P 1'
#
loop_
_entity.id
_entity.type
_entity.pdbx_description
1 polymer ?
#
loop_
_entity_poly.entity_id
_entity_poly.type
_entity_poly.pdbx_seq_one_letter_code
_entity_poly.pdbx_strand_id
1 'polypeptide(L)'
;MSQQKFLNPNRIWFTIVLLHIVGSVLDSVLAILPFGRIIAAIAIWFFLANIQEKNIRRIEICIAGCIITIFMMYSLDISYQGTILLNELLLLYVFWACQNAYVKPVEYCHLRKVSLKSIGLIIVAAIFLFIMADYVNACSMIAFQNLLDDSLRAIVNKPVEALVVVAILPAIIEEFLFRGMIYRGIANKSNKKIAIIISALLFAFLHMNFNQMCYAFVMGLVFAIVIYLTDNLSVSILLHMLFNAFTVIITCFEKSNAIQAILQCNIAGYTLFNPSLTDTQGKIEISLLIIGGLIAILSAVIAGWLILLIAKTEKTTETTINNENILKDNDNIFKNNENWKPDLRFFAGSGVCILIAILYEILL
;
A
#
# COMPACT_ATOMS: atom_id res chain seq x y z
N MET A 1 -10.52 8.59 28.15
CA MET A 1 -11.57 8.37 27.11
C MET A 1 -11.36 9.13 25.81
N SER A 2 -10.66 10.27 25.77
CA SER A 2 -10.48 11.09 24.57
C SER A 2 -9.40 10.59 23.58
N GLN A 3 -8.28 10.09 24.05
CA GLN A 3 -7.11 9.72 23.22
C GLN A 3 -7.36 8.51 22.30
N GLN A 4 -8.02 7.47 22.78
CA GLN A 4 -8.33 6.28 21.97
C GLN A 4 -9.34 6.53 20.84
N LYS A 5 -10.07 7.67 20.88
CA LYS A 5 -11.03 8.05 19.85
C LYS A 5 -10.33 8.34 18.51
N PHE A 6 -9.09 8.84 18.51
CA PHE A 6 -8.34 9.19 17.32
C PHE A 6 -7.77 7.98 16.58
N LEU A 7 -7.50 6.89 17.28
CA LEU A 7 -7.01 5.62 16.71
C LEU A 7 -8.12 4.56 16.56
N ASN A 8 -9.39 4.99 16.47
CA ASN A 8 -10.49 4.07 16.18
C ASN A 8 -10.47 3.67 14.70
N PRO A 9 -10.38 2.35 14.37
CA PRO A 9 -10.26 1.86 12.99
C PRO A 9 -11.40 2.32 12.08
N ASN A 10 -12.65 2.32 12.55
CA ASN A 10 -13.81 2.76 11.77
C ASN A 10 -13.72 4.24 11.38
N ARG A 11 -13.24 5.08 12.32
CA ARG A 11 -13.03 6.51 12.07
C ARG A 11 -11.86 6.73 11.10
N ILE A 12 -10.76 6.01 11.29
CA ILE A 12 -9.59 6.07 10.42
C ILE A 12 -10.02 5.73 8.99
N TRP A 13 -10.69 4.61 8.80
CA TRP A 13 -11.17 4.16 7.49
C TRP A 13 -12.03 5.21 6.79
N PHE A 14 -13.09 5.66 7.46
CA PHE A 14 -13.99 6.68 6.90
C PHE A 14 -13.25 7.98 6.53
N THR A 15 -12.30 8.41 7.36
CA THR A 15 -11.50 9.61 7.10
C THR A 15 -10.56 9.43 5.91
N ILE A 16 -9.95 8.25 5.74
CA ILE A 16 -9.10 7.93 4.58
C ILE A 16 -9.92 8.04 3.28
N VAL A 17 -11.09 7.43 3.23
CA VAL A 17 -11.98 7.49 2.05
C VAL A 17 -12.39 8.94 1.76
N LEU A 18 -12.78 9.68 2.79
CA LEU A 18 -13.14 11.09 2.63
C LEU A 18 -11.97 11.93 2.11
N LEU A 19 -10.76 11.75 2.65
CA LEU A 19 -9.55 12.45 2.20
C LEU A 19 -9.18 12.07 0.77
N HIS A 20 -9.38 10.82 0.39
CA HIS A 20 -9.13 10.37 -0.99
C HIS A 20 -10.05 11.09 -1.97
N ILE A 21 -11.35 11.18 -1.67
CA ILE A 21 -12.32 11.90 -2.50
C ILE A 21 -12.01 13.39 -2.53
N VAL A 22 -11.80 14.00 -1.35
CA VAL A 22 -11.48 15.43 -1.24
C VAL A 22 -10.17 15.75 -1.96
N GLY A 23 -9.15 14.90 -1.83
CA GLY A 23 -7.87 15.05 -2.53
C GLY A 23 -8.03 15.04 -4.04
N SER A 24 -8.82 14.11 -4.58
CA SER A 24 -9.09 14.01 -6.02
C SER A 24 -9.87 15.22 -6.54
N VAL A 25 -10.87 15.69 -5.80
CA VAL A 25 -11.61 16.92 -6.16
C VAL A 25 -10.73 18.17 -6.06
N LEU A 26 -9.94 18.30 -5.00
CA LEU A 26 -8.99 19.41 -4.83
C LEU A 26 -7.97 19.44 -5.95
N ASP A 27 -7.42 18.31 -6.33
CA ASP A 27 -6.48 18.24 -7.45
C ASP A 27 -7.10 18.74 -8.75
N SER A 28 -8.32 18.29 -9.05
CA SER A 28 -9.06 18.72 -10.25
C SER A 28 -9.33 20.24 -10.24
N VAL A 29 -9.69 20.80 -9.09
CA VAL A 29 -9.95 22.24 -8.94
C VAL A 29 -8.66 23.06 -8.97
N LEU A 30 -7.61 22.61 -8.26
CA LEU A 30 -6.35 23.34 -8.15
C LEU A 30 -5.53 23.27 -9.45
N ALA A 31 -5.78 22.24 -10.31
CA ALA A 31 -5.18 22.14 -11.63
C ALA A 31 -5.55 23.33 -12.54
N ILE A 32 -6.72 23.93 -12.32
CA ILE A 32 -7.22 25.07 -13.11
C ILE A 32 -6.54 26.38 -12.69
N LEU A 33 -6.03 26.46 -11.44
CA LEU A 33 -5.47 27.67 -10.89
C LEU A 33 -3.94 27.75 -11.12
N PRO A 34 -3.39 28.85 -11.64
CA PRO A 34 -1.95 29.06 -11.71
C PRO A 34 -1.35 28.91 -10.30
N PHE A 35 -0.34 28.04 -10.17
CA PHE A 35 0.34 27.75 -8.88
C PHE A 35 -0.55 27.20 -7.77
N GLY A 36 -1.83 26.83 -8.03
CA GLY A 36 -2.76 26.35 -7.01
C GLY A 36 -2.22 25.13 -6.24
N ARG A 37 -1.64 24.16 -6.93
CA ARG A 37 -1.03 22.96 -6.33
C ARG A 37 0.19 23.28 -5.46
N ILE A 38 1.02 24.24 -5.87
CA ILE A 38 2.17 24.69 -5.07
C ILE A 38 1.70 25.33 -3.78
N ILE A 39 0.67 26.17 -3.84
CA ILE A 39 0.08 26.80 -2.65
C ILE A 39 -0.49 25.74 -1.72
N ALA A 40 -1.18 24.73 -2.25
CA ALA A 40 -1.71 23.62 -1.47
C ALA A 40 -0.59 22.82 -0.78
N ALA A 41 0.49 22.47 -1.49
CA ALA A 41 1.64 21.78 -0.93
C ALA A 41 2.28 22.59 0.22
N ILE A 42 2.49 23.87 0.04
CA ILE A 42 3.02 24.76 1.08
C ILE A 42 2.08 24.77 2.31
N ALA A 43 0.77 24.87 2.10
CA ALA A 43 -0.20 24.85 3.19
C ALA A 43 -0.21 23.52 3.95
N ILE A 44 -0.12 22.39 3.25
CA ILE A 44 -0.05 21.04 3.83
C ILE A 44 1.21 20.91 4.70
N TRP A 45 2.38 21.25 4.18
CA TRP A 45 3.63 21.15 4.92
C TRP A 45 3.71 22.12 6.09
N PHE A 46 3.18 23.33 5.94
CA PHE A 46 3.05 24.27 7.05
C PHE A 46 2.15 23.72 8.16
N PHE A 47 1.02 23.11 7.81
CA PHE A 47 0.14 22.48 8.76
C PHE A 47 0.81 21.28 9.45
N LEU A 48 1.53 20.43 8.70
CA LEU A 48 2.30 19.31 9.20
C LEU A 48 3.37 19.75 10.21
N ALA A 49 4.11 20.79 9.88
CA ALA A 49 5.11 21.39 10.77
C ALA A 49 4.50 21.94 12.07
N ASN A 50 3.27 22.47 12.02
CA ASN A 50 2.57 22.98 13.19
C ASN A 50 1.98 21.88 14.09
N ILE A 51 1.77 20.67 13.56
CA ILE A 51 1.30 19.52 14.33
C ILE A 51 2.41 18.98 15.25
N GLN A 52 3.66 19.04 14.84
CA GLN A 52 4.80 18.61 15.66
C GLN A 52 5.18 19.68 16.68
N GLU A 53 5.44 19.28 17.92
CA GLU A 53 5.69 20.19 19.05
C GLU A 53 6.76 21.28 18.82
N LYS A 54 6.64 22.35 19.60
CA LYS A 54 7.29 23.68 19.65
C LYS A 54 8.80 23.85 19.37
N ASN A 55 9.46 23.04 18.54
CA ASN A 55 10.90 23.11 18.27
C ASN A 55 11.26 23.69 16.89
N ILE A 56 12.44 24.24 16.76
CA ILE A 56 13.10 24.77 15.54
C ILE A 56 12.96 23.84 14.34
N ARG A 57 12.89 22.52 14.55
CA ARG A 57 12.66 21.49 13.53
C ARG A 57 11.37 21.66 12.71
N ARG A 58 10.39 22.45 13.16
CA ARG A 58 9.14 22.68 12.41
C ARG A 58 9.39 23.41 11.09
N ILE A 59 10.21 24.44 11.15
CA ILE A 59 10.53 25.25 9.98
C ILE A 59 11.36 24.43 9.00
N GLU A 60 12.31 23.64 9.50
CA GLU A 60 13.14 22.74 8.68
C GLU A 60 12.29 21.69 7.96
N ILE A 61 11.36 21.03 8.65
CA ILE A 61 10.44 20.05 8.06
C ILE A 61 9.55 20.71 7.02
N CYS A 62 8.99 21.89 7.32
CA CYS A 62 8.17 22.63 6.37
C CYS A 62 8.97 23.00 5.11
N ILE A 63 10.16 23.57 5.26
CA ILE A 63 11.00 23.98 4.13
C ILE A 63 11.44 22.75 3.32
N ALA A 64 11.95 21.70 3.97
CA ALA A 64 12.38 20.49 3.29
C ALA A 64 11.23 19.82 2.55
N GLY A 65 10.06 19.68 3.18
CA GLY A 65 8.87 19.13 2.56
C GLY A 65 8.40 19.95 1.36
N CYS A 66 8.30 21.27 1.51
CA CYS A 66 7.93 22.16 0.41
C CYS A 66 8.92 22.06 -0.77
N ILE A 67 10.23 22.03 -0.50
CA ILE A 67 11.25 21.88 -1.55
C ILE A 67 11.09 20.55 -2.28
N ILE A 68 10.92 19.44 -1.55
CA ILE A 68 10.74 18.11 -2.14
C ILE A 68 9.48 18.08 -3.00
N THR A 69 8.35 18.55 -2.48
CA THR A 69 7.07 18.54 -3.21
C THR A 69 7.12 19.44 -4.43
N ILE A 70 7.65 20.65 -4.31
CA ILE A 70 7.81 21.56 -5.44
C ILE A 70 8.73 20.94 -6.50
N PHE A 71 9.87 20.37 -6.09
CA PHE A 71 10.78 19.69 -7.01
C PHE A 71 10.07 18.54 -7.74
N MET A 72 9.32 17.69 -7.02
CA MET A 72 8.55 16.61 -7.62
C MET A 72 7.48 17.14 -8.58
N MET A 73 6.74 18.20 -8.21
CA MET A 73 5.73 18.83 -9.07
C MET A 73 6.30 19.41 -10.37
N TYR A 74 7.52 19.95 -10.34
CA TYR A 74 8.20 20.43 -11.56
C TYR A 74 8.78 19.31 -12.42
N SER A 75 9.17 18.19 -11.80
CA SER A 75 9.76 17.06 -12.50
C SER A 75 8.72 16.12 -13.10
N LEU A 76 7.49 16.12 -12.57
CA LEU A 76 6.41 15.21 -12.93
C LEU A 76 5.37 15.87 -13.83
N ASP A 77 4.67 15.04 -14.59
CA ASP A 77 3.53 15.48 -15.38
C ASP A 77 2.34 15.87 -14.47
N ILE A 78 1.39 16.64 -15.00
CA ILE A 78 0.25 17.22 -14.26
C ILE A 78 -0.57 16.14 -13.53
N SER A 79 -0.77 14.96 -14.13
CA SER A 79 -1.50 13.83 -13.55
C SER A 79 -0.88 13.27 -12.25
N TYR A 80 0.45 13.34 -12.11
CA TYR A 80 1.18 12.83 -10.93
C TYR A 80 1.27 13.82 -9.79
N GLN A 81 1.17 15.10 -10.07
CA GLN A 81 1.13 16.14 -9.02
C GLN A 81 -0.06 15.93 -8.10
N GLY A 82 -1.21 15.49 -8.63
CA GLY A 82 -2.38 15.14 -7.85
C GLY A 82 -2.17 13.93 -6.93
N THR A 83 -1.52 12.90 -7.43
CA THR A 83 -1.17 11.73 -6.62
C THR A 83 -0.23 12.08 -5.47
N ILE A 84 0.75 12.96 -5.69
CA ILE A 84 1.64 13.46 -4.63
C ILE A 84 0.84 14.21 -3.58
N LEU A 85 -0.03 15.15 -3.99
CA LEU A 85 -0.85 15.94 -3.09
C LEU A 85 -1.77 15.05 -2.23
N LEU A 86 -2.38 14.03 -2.84
CA LEU A 86 -3.21 13.06 -2.13
C LEU A 86 -2.40 12.29 -1.08
N ASN A 87 -1.23 11.79 -1.44
CA ASN A 87 -0.34 11.07 -0.53
C ASN A 87 0.11 11.95 0.64
N GLU A 88 0.35 13.24 0.42
CA GLU A 88 0.66 14.19 1.49
C GLU A 88 -0.52 14.37 2.45
N LEU A 89 -1.75 14.47 1.95
CA LEU A 89 -2.95 14.56 2.79
C LEU A 89 -3.13 13.31 3.66
N LEU A 90 -2.91 12.13 3.11
CA LEU A 90 -3.00 10.87 3.85
C LEU A 90 -1.89 10.76 4.91
N LEU A 91 -0.66 11.15 4.59
CA LEU A 91 0.45 11.18 5.54
C LEU A 91 0.19 12.20 6.66
N LEU A 92 -0.31 13.37 6.32
CA LEU A 92 -0.73 14.39 7.29
C LEU A 92 -1.74 13.82 8.28
N TYR A 93 -2.72 13.09 7.80
CA TYR A 93 -3.72 12.45 8.66
C TYR A 93 -3.10 11.44 9.63
N VAL A 94 -2.14 10.62 9.19
CA VAL A 94 -1.43 9.69 10.09
C VAL A 94 -0.76 10.44 11.24
N PHE A 95 0.01 11.47 10.93
CA PHE A 95 0.70 12.26 11.94
C PHE A 95 -0.27 12.96 12.88
N TRP A 96 -1.33 13.57 12.34
CA TRP A 96 -2.37 14.23 13.12
C TRP A 96 -3.08 13.25 14.07
N ALA A 97 -3.45 12.06 13.61
CA ALA A 97 -4.13 11.06 14.44
C ALA A 97 -3.22 10.55 15.57
N CYS A 98 -1.96 10.28 15.27
CA CYS A 98 -0.98 9.84 16.27
C CYS A 98 -0.70 10.92 17.30
N GLN A 99 -0.58 12.17 16.89
CA GLN A 99 -0.36 13.29 17.82
C GLN A 99 -1.54 13.50 18.77
N ASN A 100 -2.77 13.48 18.27
CA ASN A 100 -3.96 13.59 19.11
C ASN A 100 -4.17 12.40 20.04
N ALA A 101 -3.57 11.25 19.71
CA ALA A 101 -3.52 10.08 20.57
C ALA A 101 -2.31 10.09 21.53
N TYR A 102 -1.43 11.08 21.45
CA TYR A 102 -0.18 11.19 22.21
C TYR A 102 0.77 9.98 22.02
N VAL A 103 0.82 9.45 20.80
CA VAL A 103 1.71 8.35 20.43
C VAL A 103 2.64 8.78 19.30
N LYS A 104 3.87 8.24 19.32
CA LYS A 104 4.81 8.43 18.20
C LYS A 104 4.47 7.43 17.09
N PRO A 105 4.31 7.86 15.82
CA PRO A 105 3.97 6.98 14.71
C PRO A 105 4.92 5.78 14.56
N VAL A 106 6.23 6.02 14.68
CA VAL A 106 7.27 4.99 14.55
C VAL A 106 7.14 3.89 15.61
N GLU A 107 6.89 4.29 16.87
CA GLU A 107 6.73 3.36 17.99
C GLU A 107 5.38 2.63 17.90
N TYR A 108 4.30 3.36 17.63
CA TYR A 108 2.96 2.78 17.53
C TYR A 108 2.81 1.77 16.38
N CYS A 109 3.42 2.07 15.23
CA CYS A 109 3.36 1.21 14.05
C CYS A 109 4.44 0.13 14.03
N HIS A 110 5.32 0.06 15.05
CA HIS A 110 6.44 -0.87 15.15
C HIS A 110 7.35 -0.83 13.91
N LEU A 111 7.77 0.37 13.52
CA LEU A 111 8.75 0.55 12.45
C LEU A 111 10.15 0.20 12.99
N ARG A 112 10.68 -0.96 12.61
CA ARG A 112 11.95 -1.50 13.12
C ARG A 112 12.94 -1.74 11.97
N LYS A 113 14.22 -1.85 12.28
CA LYS A 113 15.25 -2.23 11.30
C LYS A 113 14.99 -3.65 10.79
N VAL A 114 15.30 -3.88 9.51
CA VAL A 114 15.19 -5.19 8.87
C VAL A 114 16.59 -5.76 8.69
N SER A 115 16.78 -7.03 8.98
CA SER A 115 18.08 -7.70 8.82
C SER A 115 18.44 -7.87 7.33
N LEU A 116 19.74 -7.81 6.99
CA LEU A 116 20.20 -8.02 5.60
C LEU A 116 19.74 -9.37 5.03
N LYS A 117 19.72 -10.41 5.88
CA LYS A 117 19.23 -11.73 5.49
C LYS A 117 17.74 -11.69 5.13
N SER A 118 16.94 -10.98 5.91
CA SER A 118 15.52 -10.79 5.61
C SER A 118 15.30 -10.00 4.34
N ILE A 119 16.13 -8.98 4.06
CA ILE A 119 16.05 -8.22 2.79
C ILE A 119 16.22 -9.16 1.58
N GLY A 120 17.22 -10.04 1.60
CA GLY A 120 17.41 -11.04 0.54
C GLY A 120 16.20 -11.98 0.37
N LEU A 121 15.64 -12.46 1.49
CA LEU A 121 14.45 -13.30 1.47
C LEU A 121 13.20 -12.54 0.96
N ILE A 122 13.06 -11.27 1.32
CA ILE A 122 11.95 -10.40 0.87
C ILE A 122 12.01 -10.21 -0.66
N ILE A 123 13.20 -9.97 -1.22
CA ILE A 123 13.37 -9.83 -2.68
C ILE A 123 12.91 -11.10 -3.40
N VAL A 124 13.32 -12.28 -2.93
CA VAL A 124 12.91 -13.55 -3.53
C VAL A 124 11.41 -13.80 -3.34
N ALA A 125 10.86 -13.52 -2.15
CA ALA A 125 9.43 -13.66 -1.89
C ALA A 125 8.58 -12.75 -2.78
N ALA A 126 9.04 -11.52 -3.04
CA ALA A 126 8.35 -10.57 -3.89
C ALA A 126 8.19 -11.08 -5.33
N ILE A 127 9.16 -11.82 -5.88
CA ILE A 127 9.07 -12.42 -7.22
C ILE A 127 7.92 -13.46 -7.27
N PHE A 128 7.86 -14.37 -6.30
CA PHE A 128 6.80 -15.38 -6.26
C PHE A 128 5.42 -14.77 -5.99
N LEU A 129 5.36 -13.73 -5.16
CA LEU A 129 4.12 -12.97 -4.93
C LEU A 129 3.67 -12.22 -6.19
N PHE A 130 4.61 -11.71 -6.98
CA PHE A 130 4.31 -11.07 -8.24
C PHE A 130 3.67 -12.07 -9.23
N ILE A 131 4.27 -13.26 -9.42
CA ILE A 131 3.70 -14.31 -10.27
C ILE A 131 2.28 -14.70 -9.82
N MET A 132 2.07 -14.86 -8.52
CA MET A 132 0.75 -15.17 -7.95
C MET A 132 -0.26 -14.06 -8.22
N ALA A 133 0.11 -12.80 -7.97
CA ALA A 133 -0.77 -11.66 -8.14
C ALA A 133 -1.09 -11.39 -9.61
N ASP A 134 -0.13 -11.59 -10.51
CA ASP A 134 -0.33 -11.48 -11.96
C ASP A 134 -1.36 -12.49 -12.49
N TYR A 135 -1.37 -13.72 -11.96
CA TYR A 135 -2.43 -14.69 -12.27
C TYR A 135 -3.80 -14.19 -11.78
N VAL A 136 -3.89 -13.65 -10.54
CA VAL A 136 -5.14 -13.10 -10.00
C VAL A 136 -5.61 -11.92 -10.85
N ASN A 137 -4.68 -11.05 -11.27
CA ASN A 137 -4.96 -9.94 -12.19
C ASN A 137 -5.50 -10.44 -13.53
N ALA A 138 -4.85 -11.43 -14.15
CA ALA A 138 -5.31 -12.02 -15.40
C ALA A 138 -6.70 -12.65 -15.29
N CYS A 139 -7.01 -13.31 -14.16
CA CYS A 139 -8.36 -13.81 -13.88
C CYS A 139 -9.39 -12.68 -13.77
N SER A 140 -9.05 -11.59 -13.08
CA SER A 140 -9.96 -10.46 -12.92
C SER A 140 -10.19 -9.70 -14.23
N MET A 141 -9.20 -9.64 -15.12
CA MET A 141 -9.31 -9.04 -16.45
C MET A 141 -10.31 -9.77 -17.39
N ILE A 142 -10.70 -11.00 -17.06
CA ILE A 142 -11.78 -11.68 -17.79
C ILE A 142 -13.12 -10.94 -17.64
N ALA A 143 -13.32 -10.26 -16.49
CA ALA A 143 -14.59 -9.61 -16.15
C ALA A 143 -14.49 -8.08 -16.02
N PHE A 144 -13.30 -7.53 -15.75
CA PHE A 144 -13.10 -6.12 -15.42
C PHE A 144 -11.95 -5.50 -16.21
N GLN A 145 -12.04 -4.19 -16.49
CA GLN A 145 -10.99 -3.47 -17.21
C GLN A 145 -9.78 -3.14 -16.32
N ASN A 146 -8.57 -3.21 -16.89
CA ASN A 146 -7.34 -2.83 -16.21
C ASN A 146 -7.02 -1.34 -16.41
N LEU A 147 -7.51 -0.48 -15.52
CA LEU A 147 -7.28 0.97 -15.58
C LEU A 147 -5.86 1.38 -15.15
N LEU A 148 -5.14 0.52 -14.43
CA LEU A 148 -3.78 0.84 -13.97
C LEU A 148 -2.78 0.87 -15.13
N ASP A 149 -2.93 0.00 -16.12
CA ASP A 149 -2.01 -0.11 -17.25
C ASP A 149 -1.92 1.20 -18.04
N ASP A 150 -3.04 1.84 -18.33
CA ASP A 150 -3.09 3.12 -19.02
C ASP A 150 -2.40 4.24 -18.22
N SER A 151 -2.62 4.25 -16.91
CA SER A 151 -1.98 5.21 -16.01
C SER A 151 -0.47 5.04 -15.95
N LEU A 152 0.03 3.80 -15.93
CA LEU A 152 1.47 3.49 -15.95
C LEU A 152 2.11 3.84 -17.29
N ARG A 153 1.44 3.58 -18.42
CA ARG A 153 1.93 3.94 -19.76
C ARG A 153 2.15 5.43 -19.93
N ALA A 154 1.40 6.27 -19.22
CA ALA A 154 1.60 7.72 -19.25
C ALA A 154 2.95 8.17 -18.65
N ILE A 155 3.59 7.36 -17.77
CA ILE A 155 4.87 7.69 -17.12
C ILE A 155 6.04 6.81 -17.53
N VAL A 156 5.85 5.93 -18.48
CA VAL A 156 6.86 4.96 -18.92
C VAL A 156 8.22 5.60 -19.26
N ASN A 157 8.23 6.83 -19.74
CA ASN A 157 9.44 7.57 -20.09
C ASN A 157 10.17 8.23 -18.89
N LYS A 158 9.62 8.10 -17.67
CA LYS A 158 10.15 8.70 -16.44
C LYS A 158 10.26 7.65 -15.32
N PRO A 159 11.16 6.65 -15.47
CA PRO A 159 11.20 5.48 -14.59
C PRO A 159 11.53 5.80 -13.13
N VAL A 160 12.34 6.80 -12.85
CA VAL A 160 12.68 7.20 -11.47
C VAL A 160 11.46 7.81 -10.79
N GLU A 161 10.76 8.72 -11.47
CA GLU A 161 9.53 9.34 -10.99
C GLU A 161 8.44 8.29 -10.80
N ALA A 162 8.30 7.36 -11.74
CA ALA A 162 7.35 6.25 -11.63
C ALA A 162 7.63 5.37 -10.41
N LEU A 163 8.89 5.02 -10.13
CA LEU A 163 9.27 4.28 -8.93
C LEU A 163 8.90 5.02 -7.65
N VAL A 164 9.13 6.32 -7.59
CA VAL A 164 8.80 7.12 -6.41
C VAL A 164 7.29 7.17 -6.18
N VAL A 165 6.52 7.51 -7.22
CA VAL A 165 5.07 7.82 -7.12
C VAL A 165 4.22 6.55 -7.04
N VAL A 166 4.62 5.48 -7.72
CA VAL A 166 3.81 4.25 -7.80
C VAL A 166 4.29 3.18 -6.84
N ALA A 167 5.61 3.13 -6.53
CA ALA A 167 6.13 2.07 -5.69
C ALA A 167 6.49 2.53 -4.27
N ILE A 168 7.29 3.60 -4.13
CA ILE A 168 7.86 3.97 -2.82
C ILE A 168 6.83 4.69 -1.95
N LEU A 169 6.25 5.78 -2.43
CA LEU A 169 5.31 6.59 -1.64
C LEU A 169 4.06 5.80 -1.25
N PRO A 170 3.35 5.12 -2.17
CA PRO A 170 2.18 4.33 -1.79
C PRO A 170 2.52 3.24 -0.78
N ALA A 171 3.59 2.48 -1.00
CA ALA A 171 3.97 1.41 -0.07
C ALA A 171 4.21 1.92 1.37
N ILE A 172 4.85 3.07 1.52
CA ILE A 172 5.06 3.67 2.84
C ILE A 172 3.72 4.09 3.45
N ILE A 173 2.95 4.90 2.73
CA ILE A 173 1.75 5.55 3.27
C ILE A 173 0.65 4.54 3.53
N GLU A 174 0.40 3.64 2.59
CA GLU A 174 -0.63 2.63 2.70
C GLU A 174 -0.32 1.61 3.80
N GLU A 175 0.95 1.19 3.95
CA GLU A 175 1.31 0.29 5.05
C GLU A 175 1.17 0.98 6.42
N PHE A 176 1.54 2.25 6.55
CA PHE A 176 1.27 3.00 7.78
C PHE A 176 -0.23 3.06 8.10
N LEU A 177 -1.08 3.33 7.12
CA LEU A 177 -2.53 3.43 7.30
C LEU A 177 -3.17 2.08 7.59
N PHE A 178 -2.93 1.08 6.72
CA PHE A 178 -3.64 -0.19 6.81
C PHE A 178 -3.04 -1.14 7.83
N ARG A 179 -1.72 -1.26 7.91
CA ARG A 179 -1.04 -2.20 8.84
C ARG A 179 -0.66 -1.51 10.13
N GLY A 180 -0.14 -0.30 10.05
CA GLY A 180 0.20 0.49 11.22
C GLY A 180 -1.01 0.90 12.06
N MET A 181 -2.08 1.40 11.44
CA MET A 181 -3.21 1.97 12.18
C MET A 181 -4.45 1.07 12.19
N ILE A 182 -4.97 0.65 11.02
CA ILE A 182 -6.24 -0.10 10.94
C ILE A 182 -6.07 -1.51 11.51
N TYR A 183 -5.13 -2.29 10.97
CA TYR A 183 -4.87 -3.66 11.44
C TYR A 183 -4.58 -3.68 12.94
N ARG A 184 -3.63 -2.87 13.43
CA ARG A 184 -3.29 -2.82 14.87
C ARG A 184 -4.46 -2.36 15.71
N GLY A 185 -5.20 -1.36 15.25
CA GLY A 185 -6.37 -0.86 15.96
C GLY A 185 -7.47 -1.91 16.11
N ILE A 186 -7.66 -2.79 15.13
CA ILE A 186 -8.58 -3.93 15.20
C ILE A 186 -7.98 -5.08 16.02
N ALA A 187 -6.71 -5.45 15.77
CA ALA A 187 -6.04 -6.57 16.42
C ALA A 187 -5.93 -6.39 17.95
N ASN A 188 -5.74 -5.15 18.40
CA ASN A 188 -5.69 -4.82 19.82
C ASN A 188 -7.05 -4.92 20.52
N LYS A 189 -8.15 -4.92 19.77
CA LYS A 189 -9.54 -4.93 20.29
C LYS A 189 -10.33 -6.17 19.88
N SER A 190 -9.78 -7.02 19.02
CA SER A 190 -10.48 -8.18 18.46
C SER A 190 -9.51 -9.29 18.10
N ASN A 191 -10.01 -10.32 17.44
CA ASN A 191 -9.19 -11.43 16.95
C ASN A 191 -8.25 -10.96 15.81
N LYS A 192 -6.96 -11.30 15.91
CA LYS A 192 -5.94 -10.97 14.90
C LYS A 192 -6.29 -11.49 13.50
N LYS A 193 -6.97 -12.65 13.39
CA LYS A 193 -7.45 -13.17 12.10
C LYS A 193 -8.50 -12.26 11.46
N ILE A 194 -9.42 -11.71 12.27
CA ILE A 194 -10.39 -10.73 11.80
C ILE A 194 -9.68 -9.46 11.34
N ALA A 195 -8.68 -9.00 12.08
CA ALA A 195 -7.89 -7.83 11.70
C ALA A 195 -7.17 -8.01 10.35
N ILE A 196 -6.62 -9.21 10.08
CA ILE A 196 -6.00 -9.55 8.79
C ILE A 196 -7.01 -9.38 7.66
N ILE A 197 -8.17 -10.05 7.76
CA ILE A 197 -9.18 -10.06 6.71
C ILE A 197 -9.75 -8.65 6.47
N ILE A 198 -10.12 -7.95 7.54
CA ILE A 198 -10.74 -6.63 7.43
C ILE A 198 -9.75 -5.61 6.88
N SER A 199 -8.50 -5.58 7.36
CA SER A 199 -7.51 -4.63 6.84
C SER A 199 -7.18 -4.88 5.36
N ALA A 200 -7.17 -6.14 4.92
CA ALA A 200 -6.98 -6.51 3.52
C ALA A 200 -8.17 -6.10 2.65
N LEU A 201 -9.40 -6.29 3.15
CA LEU A 201 -10.62 -5.89 2.45
C LEU A 201 -10.70 -4.38 2.27
N LEU A 202 -10.42 -3.61 3.33
CA LEU A 202 -10.42 -2.16 3.26
C LEU A 202 -9.30 -1.62 2.36
N PHE A 203 -8.14 -2.28 2.36
CA PHE A 203 -7.04 -1.98 1.44
C PHE A 203 -7.48 -2.17 -0.02
N ALA A 204 -8.14 -3.28 -0.33
CA ALA A 204 -8.70 -3.51 -1.67
C ALA A 204 -9.73 -2.45 -2.05
N PHE A 205 -10.68 -2.12 -1.17
CA PHE A 205 -11.73 -1.13 -1.44
C PHE A 205 -11.19 0.27 -1.75
N LEU A 206 -10.04 0.66 -1.15
CA LEU A 206 -9.44 1.98 -1.44
C LEU A 206 -9.03 2.13 -2.91
N HIS A 207 -8.79 1.06 -3.63
CA HIS A 207 -8.43 1.13 -5.05
C HIS A 207 -9.59 1.53 -5.96
N MET A 208 -10.85 1.40 -5.50
CA MET A 208 -12.07 1.86 -6.21
C MET A 208 -12.17 1.37 -7.66
N ASN A 209 -11.50 0.26 -7.99
CA ASN A 209 -11.51 -0.40 -9.30
C ASN A 209 -11.57 -1.92 -9.09
N PHE A 210 -12.52 -2.62 -9.70
CA PHE A 210 -12.74 -4.05 -9.45
C PHE A 210 -11.56 -4.93 -9.87
N ASN A 211 -10.91 -4.63 -10.98
CA ASN A 211 -9.72 -5.37 -11.38
C ASN A 211 -8.62 -5.27 -10.32
N GLN A 212 -8.31 -4.05 -9.88
CA GLN A 212 -7.32 -3.83 -8.82
C GLN A 212 -7.75 -4.43 -7.47
N MET A 213 -9.02 -4.33 -7.10
CA MET A 213 -9.54 -4.89 -5.84
C MET A 213 -9.23 -6.37 -5.68
N CYS A 214 -9.27 -7.15 -6.77
CA CYS A 214 -9.02 -8.59 -6.72
C CYS A 214 -7.60 -8.90 -6.25
N TYR A 215 -6.57 -8.40 -6.93
CA TYR A 215 -5.19 -8.69 -6.53
C TYR A 215 -4.75 -7.87 -5.31
N ALA A 216 -5.29 -6.66 -5.11
CA ALA A 216 -5.02 -5.86 -3.92
C ALA A 216 -5.56 -6.54 -2.65
N PHE A 217 -6.70 -7.24 -2.72
CA PHE A 217 -7.19 -8.04 -1.60
C PHE A 217 -6.22 -9.17 -1.24
N VAL A 218 -5.76 -9.92 -2.24
CA VAL A 218 -4.81 -11.02 -2.03
C VAL A 218 -3.49 -10.50 -1.46
N MET A 219 -2.92 -9.45 -2.05
CA MET A 219 -1.71 -8.82 -1.52
C MET A 219 -1.94 -8.20 -0.15
N GLY A 220 -3.12 -7.62 0.07
CA GLY A 220 -3.56 -7.11 1.35
C GLY A 220 -3.53 -8.14 2.48
N LEU A 221 -3.96 -9.37 2.18
CA LEU A 221 -3.86 -10.51 3.10
C LEU A 221 -2.40 -10.86 3.40
N VAL A 222 -1.56 -10.93 2.35
CA VAL A 222 -0.12 -11.23 2.49
C VAL A 222 0.55 -10.21 3.40
N PHE A 223 0.40 -8.92 3.14
CA PHE A 223 1.01 -7.86 3.94
C PHE A 223 0.53 -7.88 5.40
N ALA A 224 -0.76 -8.14 5.64
CA ALA A 224 -1.30 -8.27 6.99
C ALA A 224 -0.78 -9.52 7.71
N ILE A 225 -0.58 -10.65 7.01
CA ILE A 225 0.05 -11.86 7.55
C ILE A 225 1.52 -11.59 7.89
N VAL A 226 2.24 -10.85 7.05
CA VAL A 226 3.63 -10.45 7.32
C VAL A 226 3.72 -9.66 8.64
N ILE A 227 2.85 -8.67 8.84
CA ILE A 227 2.78 -7.93 10.13
C ILE A 227 2.41 -8.84 11.29
N TYR A 228 1.44 -9.73 11.10
CA TYR A 228 1.05 -10.69 12.13
C TYR A 228 2.21 -11.58 12.59
N LEU A 229 3.06 -11.99 11.66
CA LEU A 229 4.17 -12.91 11.92
C LEU A 229 5.45 -12.21 12.40
N THR A 230 5.77 -11.02 11.87
CA THR A 230 7.03 -10.32 12.13
C THR A 230 6.94 -9.20 13.16
N ASP A 231 5.73 -8.66 13.37
CA ASP A 231 5.47 -7.44 14.14
C ASP A 231 6.37 -6.25 13.73
N ASN A 232 6.82 -6.22 12.48
CA ASN A 232 7.72 -5.20 11.95
C ASN A 232 7.14 -4.58 10.66
N LEU A 233 6.72 -3.32 10.76
CA LEU A 233 6.11 -2.60 9.63
C LEU A 233 7.07 -2.44 8.46
N SER A 234 8.38 -2.29 8.71
CA SER A 234 9.38 -2.13 7.66
C SER A 234 9.46 -3.33 6.71
N VAL A 235 9.20 -4.56 7.22
CA VAL A 235 9.17 -5.77 6.38
C VAL A 235 8.02 -5.69 5.38
N SER A 236 6.84 -5.28 5.83
CA SER A 236 5.67 -5.12 4.96
C SER A 236 5.86 -3.99 3.94
N ILE A 237 6.39 -2.85 4.36
CA ILE A 237 6.74 -1.72 3.47
C ILE A 237 7.70 -2.17 2.38
N LEU A 238 8.79 -2.86 2.73
CA LEU A 238 9.78 -3.33 1.76
C LEU A 238 9.17 -4.32 0.77
N LEU A 239 8.35 -5.27 1.24
CA LEU A 239 7.69 -6.25 0.39
C LEU A 239 6.71 -5.58 -0.57
N HIS A 240 5.90 -4.65 -0.09
CA HIS A 240 4.95 -3.88 -0.89
C HIS A 240 5.68 -3.00 -1.92
N MET A 241 6.70 -2.27 -1.49
CA MET A 241 7.52 -1.43 -2.36
C MET A 241 8.15 -2.24 -3.50
N LEU A 242 8.72 -3.42 -3.21
CA LEU A 242 9.29 -4.29 -4.23
C LEU A 242 8.23 -4.84 -5.19
N PHE A 243 7.07 -5.23 -4.67
CA PHE A 243 5.95 -5.68 -5.50
C PHE A 243 5.55 -4.61 -6.52
N ASN A 244 5.32 -3.37 -6.08
CA ASN A 244 4.98 -2.27 -6.98
C ASN A 244 6.15 -1.89 -7.91
N ALA A 245 7.40 -1.96 -7.42
CA ALA A 245 8.58 -1.67 -8.23
C ALA A 245 8.76 -2.66 -9.38
N PHE A 246 8.41 -3.94 -9.21
CA PHE A 246 8.42 -4.90 -10.31
C PHE A 246 7.48 -4.49 -11.44
N THR A 247 6.25 -4.08 -11.12
CA THR A 247 5.30 -3.57 -12.12
C THR A 247 5.87 -2.38 -12.87
N VAL A 248 6.41 -1.38 -12.15
CA VAL A 248 7.03 -0.19 -12.77
C VAL A 248 8.21 -0.56 -13.66
N ILE A 249 9.12 -1.41 -13.19
CA ILE A 249 10.32 -1.82 -13.94
C ILE A 249 9.91 -2.57 -15.22
N ILE A 250 8.98 -3.50 -15.13
CA ILE A 250 8.49 -4.25 -16.29
C ILE A 250 7.89 -3.29 -17.32
N THR A 251 7.02 -2.37 -16.90
CA THR A 251 6.35 -1.43 -17.81
C THR A 251 7.33 -0.41 -18.40
N CYS A 252 8.20 0.22 -17.59
CA CYS A 252 9.14 1.23 -18.08
C CYS A 252 10.22 0.67 -19.01
N PHE A 253 10.63 -0.57 -18.81
CA PHE A 253 11.70 -1.21 -19.56
C PHE A 253 11.21 -2.35 -20.45
N GLU A 254 9.91 -2.40 -20.75
CA GLU A 254 9.26 -3.44 -21.57
C GLU A 254 10.00 -3.68 -22.90
N LYS A 255 10.54 -2.63 -23.54
CA LYS A 255 11.26 -2.72 -24.83
C LYS A 255 12.70 -3.21 -24.71
N SER A 256 13.24 -3.38 -23.50
CA SER A 256 14.61 -3.87 -23.32
C SER A 256 14.70 -5.37 -23.52
N ASN A 257 15.81 -5.85 -24.11
CA ASN A 257 16.02 -7.29 -24.33
C ASN A 257 15.94 -8.11 -23.04
N ALA A 258 16.39 -7.54 -21.92
CA ALA A 258 16.36 -8.24 -20.62
C ALA A 258 14.93 -8.45 -20.12
N ILE A 259 14.08 -7.41 -20.17
CA ILE A 259 12.67 -7.51 -19.76
C ILE A 259 11.89 -8.40 -20.74
N GLN A 260 12.13 -8.27 -22.06
CA GLN A 260 11.52 -9.16 -23.05
C GLN A 260 11.86 -10.64 -22.79
N ALA A 261 13.09 -10.95 -22.41
CA ALA A 261 13.46 -12.31 -22.02
C ALA A 261 12.68 -12.82 -20.79
N ILE A 262 12.43 -11.94 -19.81
CA ILE A 262 11.61 -12.26 -18.62
C ILE A 262 10.15 -12.48 -19.02
N LEU A 263 9.57 -11.58 -19.83
CA LEU A 263 8.19 -11.66 -20.29
C LEU A 263 7.92 -12.90 -21.16
N GLN A 264 8.94 -13.41 -21.85
CA GLN A 264 8.84 -14.64 -22.65
C GLN A 264 9.00 -15.93 -21.83
N CYS A 265 9.34 -15.83 -20.53
CA CYS A 265 9.39 -17.01 -19.68
C CYS A 265 8.00 -17.64 -19.57
N ASN A 266 7.88 -18.89 -20.03
CA ASN A 266 6.63 -19.62 -20.00
C ASN A 266 6.79 -21.07 -19.54
N ILE A 267 5.71 -21.64 -19.01
CA ILE A 267 5.61 -23.06 -18.65
C ILE A 267 4.36 -23.60 -19.34
N ALA A 268 4.55 -24.55 -20.24
CA ALA A 268 3.48 -25.19 -21.01
C ALA A 268 2.53 -24.18 -21.69
N GLY A 269 3.10 -23.10 -22.25
CA GLY A 269 2.35 -22.05 -22.95
C GLY A 269 1.83 -20.93 -22.05
N TYR A 270 1.83 -21.09 -20.73
CA TYR A 270 1.47 -20.04 -19.78
C TYR A 270 2.67 -19.13 -19.50
N THR A 271 2.54 -17.83 -19.79
CA THR A 271 3.56 -16.83 -19.47
C THR A 271 3.56 -16.51 -17.98
N LEU A 272 4.75 -16.53 -17.34
CA LEU A 272 4.88 -16.32 -15.89
C LEU A 272 4.61 -14.87 -15.46
N PHE A 273 4.93 -13.93 -16.33
CA PHE A 273 4.79 -12.50 -16.13
C PHE A 273 3.90 -11.94 -17.22
N ASN A 274 2.89 -11.15 -16.84
CA ASN A 274 1.87 -10.61 -17.73
C ASN A 274 1.11 -11.71 -18.53
N PRO A 275 0.48 -12.70 -17.86
CA PRO A 275 -0.21 -13.79 -18.51
C PRO A 275 -1.50 -13.34 -19.21
N SER A 276 -1.78 -13.94 -20.39
CA SER A 276 -3.10 -13.90 -21.00
C SER A 276 -3.80 -15.24 -20.79
N LEU A 277 -5.06 -15.22 -20.38
CA LEU A 277 -5.91 -16.40 -20.21
C LEU A 277 -6.92 -16.58 -21.34
N THR A 278 -6.83 -15.73 -22.38
CA THR A 278 -7.72 -15.74 -23.53
C THR A 278 -6.92 -15.93 -24.82
N ASP A 279 -7.54 -16.57 -25.81
CA ASP A 279 -7.00 -16.65 -27.17
C ASP A 279 -7.11 -15.32 -27.92
N THR A 280 -6.66 -15.28 -29.17
CA THR A 280 -6.71 -14.10 -30.03
C THR A 280 -8.14 -13.63 -30.38
N GLN A 281 -9.16 -14.42 -30.07
CA GLN A 281 -10.58 -14.11 -30.24
C GLN A 281 -11.25 -13.71 -28.93
N GLY A 282 -10.49 -13.62 -27.83
CA GLY A 282 -11.00 -13.28 -26.49
C GLY A 282 -11.70 -14.46 -25.77
N LYS A 283 -11.58 -15.71 -26.29
CA LYS A 283 -12.15 -16.89 -25.67
C LYS A 283 -11.22 -17.43 -24.60
N ILE A 284 -11.78 -17.73 -23.42
CA ILE A 284 -11.00 -18.28 -22.28
C ILE A 284 -10.38 -19.63 -22.65
N GLU A 285 -9.08 -19.73 -22.46
CA GLU A 285 -8.33 -21.00 -22.59
C GLU A 285 -8.25 -21.71 -21.24
N ILE A 286 -9.06 -22.75 -21.07
CA ILE A 286 -9.16 -23.54 -19.82
C ILE A 286 -7.82 -24.16 -19.44
N SER A 287 -7.01 -24.57 -20.41
CA SER A 287 -5.66 -25.10 -20.17
C SER A 287 -4.76 -24.07 -19.48
N LEU A 288 -4.73 -22.83 -19.97
CA LEU A 288 -3.93 -21.75 -19.38
C LEU A 288 -4.46 -21.33 -18.00
N LEU A 289 -5.78 -21.34 -17.83
CA LEU A 289 -6.40 -21.08 -16.53
C LEU A 289 -5.96 -22.11 -15.48
N ILE A 290 -5.96 -23.42 -15.83
CA ILE A 290 -5.56 -24.50 -14.92
C ILE A 290 -4.04 -24.42 -14.63
N ILE A 291 -3.21 -24.32 -15.68
CA ILE A 291 -1.75 -24.28 -15.54
C ILE A 291 -1.34 -23.05 -14.72
N GLY A 292 -1.89 -21.88 -15.05
CA GLY A 292 -1.64 -20.64 -14.30
C GLY A 292 -2.06 -20.75 -12.84
N GLY A 293 -3.23 -21.37 -12.57
CA GLY A 293 -3.70 -21.62 -11.21
C GLY A 293 -2.74 -22.51 -10.40
N LEU A 294 -2.24 -23.57 -10.99
CA LEU A 294 -1.25 -24.43 -10.34
C LEU A 294 0.07 -23.70 -10.06
N ILE A 295 0.55 -22.90 -11.02
CA ILE A 295 1.75 -22.07 -10.85
C ILE A 295 1.53 -21.02 -9.75
N ALA A 296 0.38 -20.35 -9.73
CA ALA A 296 0.04 -19.35 -8.71
C ALA A 296 -0.02 -19.96 -7.30
N ILE A 297 -0.63 -21.15 -7.16
CA ILE A 297 -0.66 -21.89 -5.88
C ILE A 297 0.76 -22.27 -5.45
N LEU A 298 1.59 -22.81 -6.34
CA LEU A 298 2.98 -23.15 -6.03
C LEU A 298 3.77 -21.90 -5.60
N SER A 299 3.61 -20.81 -6.33
CA SER A 299 4.23 -19.51 -6.00
C SER A 299 3.78 -19.00 -4.64
N ALA A 300 2.49 -19.09 -4.31
CA ALA A 300 1.95 -18.73 -3.00
C ALA A 300 2.55 -19.59 -1.86
N VAL A 301 2.71 -20.90 -2.08
CA VAL A 301 3.32 -21.81 -1.10
C VAL A 301 4.79 -21.46 -0.87
N ILE A 302 5.56 -21.21 -1.93
CA ILE A 302 6.97 -20.81 -1.83
C ILE A 302 7.09 -19.45 -1.12
N ALA A 303 6.29 -18.46 -1.51
CA ALA A 303 6.27 -17.16 -0.87
C ALA A 303 5.89 -17.25 0.62
N GLY A 304 4.89 -18.07 0.96
CA GLY A 304 4.48 -18.33 2.34
C GLY A 304 5.60 -18.94 3.17
N TRP A 305 6.33 -19.91 2.61
CA TRP A 305 7.49 -20.49 3.26
C TRP A 305 8.62 -19.46 3.49
N LEU A 306 8.91 -18.63 2.48
CA LEU A 306 9.87 -17.53 2.60
C LEU A 306 9.46 -16.52 3.67
N ILE A 307 8.19 -16.16 3.75
CA ILE A 307 7.64 -15.26 4.79
C ILE A 307 7.83 -15.87 6.19
N LEU A 308 7.63 -17.17 6.36
CA LEU A 308 7.91 -17.85 7.62
C LEU A 308 9.41 -17.82 8.00
N LEU A 309 10.30 -17.94 7.01
CA LEU A 309 11.75 -17.78 7.23
C LEU A 309 12.11 -16.34 7.63
N ILE A 310 11.51 -15.34 6.98
CA ILE A 310 11.67 -13.93 7.34
C ILE A 310 11.22 -13.73 8.79
N ALA A 311 10.05 -14.21 9.15
CA ALA A 311 9.53 -14.07 10.51
C ALA A 311 10.45 -14.73 11.57
N LYS A 312 11.01 -15.90 11.26
CA LYS A 312 12.00 -16.56 12.14
C LYS A 312 13.26 -15.73 12.27
N THR A 313 13.78 -15.15 11.17
CA THR A 313 15.00 -14.34 11.17
C THR A 313 14.82 -13.07 11.98
N GLU A 314 13.69 -12.35 11.79
CA GLU A 314 13.40 -11.09 12.50
C GLU A 314 13.24 -11.34 14.02
N LYS A 315 12.54 -12.40 14.44
CA LYS A 315 12.42 -12.76 15.87
C LYS A 315 13.76 -13.08 16.51
N THR A 316 14.66 -13.77 15.81
CA THR A 316 16.00 -14.07 16.33
C THR A 316 16.82 -12.80 16.50
N THR A 317 16.73 -11.86 15.57
CA THR A 317 17.42 -10.56 15.63
C THR A 317 16.89 -9.72 16.79
N GLU A 318 15.57 -9.70 17.02
CA GLU A 318 14.96 -8.98 18.14
C GLU A 318 15.41 -9.53 19.50
N THR A 319 15.46 -10.86 19.66
CA THR A 319 15.90 -11.50 20.90
C THR A 319 17.36 -11.15 21.22
N THR A 320 18.22 -11.06 20.21
CA THR A 320 19.63 -10.67 20.37
C THR A 320 19.76 -9.21 20.81
N ILE A 321 18.96 -8.30 20.23
CA ILE A 321 18.98 -6.86 20.58
C ILE A 321 18.38 -6.62 21.97
N ASN A 322 17.31 -7.33 22.34
CA ASN A 322 16.63 -7.17 23.64
C ASN A 322 17.45 -7.72 24.81
N ASN A 323 18.33 -8.68 24.58
CA ASN A 323 19.30 -9.11 25.60
C ASN A 323 20.33 -8.02 25.92
N GLU A 324 20.51 -7.03 25.04
CA GLU A 324 21.39 -5.87 25.27
C GLU A 324 20.64 -4.65 25.85
N ASN A 325 19.31 -4.57 25.71
CA ASN A 325 18.50 -3.44 26.17
C ASN A 325 17.15 -3.91 26.71
N ILE A 326 16.98 -3.94 28.03
CA ILE A 326 15.68 -4.17 28.69
C ILE A 326 14.78 -2.96 28.40
N LEU A 327 14.05 -2.99 27.30
CA LEU A 327 13.01 -2.00 27.01
C LEU A 327 11.64 -2.58 27.45
N LYS A 328 11.00 -1.84 28.36
CA LYS A 328 9.66 -2.13 28.86
C LYS A 328 8.65 -2.10 27.72
N ASP A 329 7.95 -3.21 27.54
CA ASP A 329 6.80 -3.34 26.66
C ASP A 329 5.73 -2.29 26.98
N ASN A 330 5.50 -1.37 26.06
CA ASN A 330 4.38 -0.43 26.09
C ASN A 330 3.05 -1.05 25.57
N ASP A 331 2.95 -2.36 25.46
CA ASP A 331 1.77 -3.08 24.96
C ASP A 331 0.49 -2.90 25.82
N ASN A 332 0.62 -2.30 27.01
CA ASN A 332 -0.50 -2.10 27.92
C ASN A 332 -1.33 -0.82 27.65
N ILE A 333 -0.90 0.06 26.74
CA ILE A 333 -1.57 1.35 26.53
C ILE A 333 -2.98 1.20 25.92
N PHE A 334 -3.28 0.09 25.27
CA PHE A 334 -4.50 -0.09 24.47
C PHE A 334 -5.37 -1.30 24.82
N LYS A 335 -5.13 -2.00 25.92
CA LYS A 335 -6.03 -3.06 26.39
C LYS A 335 -7.33 -2.46 26.94
N ASN A 336 -8.25 -2.12 26.04
CA ASN A 336 -9.65 -1.91 26.40
C ASN A 336 -10.44 -3.20 26.16
N ASN A 337 -11.31 -3.54 27.12
CA ASN A 337 -12.15 -4.74 27.09
C ASN A 337 -13.31 -4.70 26.06
N GLU A 338 -13.37 -3.70 25.21
CA GLU A 338 -14.40 -3.58 24.18
C GLU A 338 -13.92 -4.24 22.89
N ASN A 339 -14.61 -5.30 22.45
CA ASN A 339 -14.38 -5.90 21.14
C ASN A 339 -14.67 -4.89 20.01
N TRP A 340 -13.75 -4.75 19.07
CA TRP A 340 -13.98 -3.95 17.88
C TRP A 340 -15.16 -4.51 17.08
N LYS A 341 -16.06 -3.62 16.65
CA LYS A 341 -17.17 -3.91 15.74
C LYS A 341 -17.24 -2.84 14.66
N PRO A 342 -17.60 -3.22 13.41
CA PRO A 342 -17.88 -2.23 12.37
C PRO A 342 -19.07 -1.37 12.80
N ASP A 343 -18.98 -0.07 12.55
CA ASP A 343 -20.07 0.90 12.77
C ASP A 343 -20.52 1.54 11.44
N LEU A 344 -21.46 2.48 11.49
CA LEU A 344 -21.97 3.16 10.31
C LEU A 344 -20.87 3.77 9.43
N ARG A 345 -19.77 4.28 10.02
CA ARG A 345 -18.62 4.87 9.29
C ARG A 345 -17.88 3.83 8.46
N PHE A 346 -17.73 2.61 9.00
CA PHE A 346 -17.15 1.49 8.27
C PHE A 346 -17.96 1.17 7.02
N PHE A 347 -19.28 1.01 7.17
CA PHE A 347 -20.16 0.66 6.06
C PHE A 347 -20.30 1.81 5.06
N ALA A 348 -20.38 3.05 5.51
CA ALA A 348 -20.46 4.22 4.64
C ALA A 348 -19.19 4.35 3.78
N GLY A 349 -17.99 4.27 4.36
CA GLY A 349 -16.74 4.32 3.61
C GLY A 349 -16.62 3.19 2.59
N SER A 350 -16.92 1.95 3.00
CA SER A 350 -16.88 0.79 2.10
C SER A 350 -17.91 0.88 0.97
N GLY A 351 -19.13 1.35 1.28
CA GLY A 351 -20.18 1.55 0.29
C GLY A 351 -19.81 2.60 -0.76
N VAL A 352 -19.17 3.68 -0.36
CA VAL A 352 -18.69 4.72 -1.29
C VAL A 352 -17.62 4.15 -2.23
N CYS A 353 -16.64 3.40 -1.73
CA CYS A 353 -15.62 2.78 -2.58
C CYS A 353 -16.22 1.82 -3.62
N ILE A 354 -17.17 0.98 -3.20
CA ILE A 354 -17.86 0.05 -4.09
C ILE A 354 -18.71 0.82 -5.13
N LEU A 355 -19.41 1.88 -4.71
CA LEU A 355 -20.21 2.70 -5.63
C LEU A 355 -19.32 3.34 -6.71
N ILE A 356 -18.16 3.89 -6.33
CA ILE A 356 -17.22 4.46 -7.29
C ILE A 356 -16.73 3.38 -8.26
N ALA A 357 -16.37 2.19 -7.76
CA ALA A 357 -15.95 1.08 -8.62
C ALA A 357 -17.05 0.67 -9.64
N ILE A 358 -18.31 0.62 -9.20
CA ILE A 358 -19.44 0.35 -10.10
C ILE A 358 -19.58 1.46 -11.15
N LEU A 359 -19.45 2.72 -10.76
CA LEU A 359 -19.55 3.84 -11.68
C LEU A 359 -18.42 3.80 -12.73
N TYR A 360 -17.20 3.42 -12.35
CA TYR A 360 -16.09 3.23 -13.30
C TYR A 360 -16.42 2.16 -14.35
N GLU A 361 -16.95 1.00 -13.96
CA GLU A 361 -17.30 -0.09 -14.89
C GLU A 361 -18.48 0.26 -15.81
N ILE A 362 -19.39 1.16 -15.40
CA ILE A 362 -20.55 1.58 -16.21
C ILE A 362 -20.17 2.70 -17.20
N LEU A 363 -19.24 3.59 -16.82
CA LEU A 363 -18.89 4.78 -17.59
C LEU A 363 -17.77 4.57 -18.60
N LEU A 364 -17.00 3.49 -18.45
CA LEU A 364 -15.93 3.07 -19.38
C LEU A 364 -16.39 1.94 -20.29
#